data_8df0ef6bac122d0f537cb86a1c5fd65f
#
_entry.id   8df0ef6bac122d0f537cb86a1c5fd65f
#
_cell.length_a   1.000
_cell.length_b   1.000
_cell.length_c   1.000
_cell.angle_alpha   90.00
_cell.angle_beta   90.00
_cell.angle_gamma   90.00
#
_symmetry.space_group_name_H-M   'P 1'
#
loop_
_entity.id
_entity.type
_entity.pdbx_description
1 polymer ?
#
loop_
_entity_poly.entity_id
_entity_poly.type
_entity_poly.pdbx_seq_one_letter_code
_entity_poly.pdbx_strand_id
1 'polypeptide(L)'
;SAASDVYKRQLNEYSKMDRPEKRVLVGMSGGIDSTATCLMLKEQGYEIVGLTMWVWGDEPVEARQLADSMGIEHHVADEREAFRKVIVQNFIDEYCQGRTPNPCVMCNPTFKFRILTEWADKLDCAFISTGHYSRLEEKNGNIYIVAGDDDKKDQSYFLWRLGQDVLRRCLFPLGIYTKLQVREYLREKGYQLKAEEGESMEVCFIKGDYRDFLREHSPEIDREIGPGWFVNSEGVKLGEHKGFPYYTIGQRKGLEIALGKPAYVLKINPQKNTVMLGDAEQLQTEYMLAEQDNIIDEQEFFSAPDLAVRIRYRSKPIPCTVKRLEDGRLLVHFLSEASAIATGQYAAFYIGR
;
A
#
# COMPACT_ATOMS: atom_id res chain seq x y z
N SER A 1 15.93 -3.96 -24.40
CA SER A 1 16.22 -2.72 -23.64
C SER A 1 16.90 -3.08 -22.34
N ALA A 2 17.72 -2.18 -21.76
CA ALA A 2 18.49 -2.46 -20.54
C ALA A 2 17.62 -2.99 -19.37
N ALA A 3 16.38 -2.53 -19.23
CA ALA A 3 15.42 -3.03 -18.23
C ALA A 3 15.04 -4.49 -18.44
N SER A 4 14.84 -4.93 -19.69
CA SER A 4 14.59 -6.34 -20.04
C SER A 4 15.80 -7.22 -19.72
N ASP A 5 17.02 -6.68 -19.82
CA ASP A 5 18.24 -7.45 -19.60
C ASP A 5 18.58 -7.56 -18.11
N VAL A 6 18.23 -6.55 -17.29
CA VAL A 6 18.33 -6.59 -15.82
C VAL A 6 17.34 -7.62 -15.26
N TYR A 7 16.10 -7.60 -15.73
CA TYR A 7 15.08 -8.57 -15.33
C TYR A 7 15.46 -10.01 -15.73
N LYS A 8 16.04 -10.20 -16.95
CA LYS A 8 16.57 -11.50 -17.39
C LYS A 8 17.79 -11.95 -16.59
N ARG A 9 18.65 -11.03 -16.13
CA ARG A 9 19.76 -11.36 -15.22
C ARG A 9 19.27 -11.79 -13.86
N GLN A 10 18.32 -11.11 -13.26
CA GLN A 10 17.68 -11.54 -12.01
C GLN A 10 17.13 -12.97 -12.13
N LEU A 11 16.43 -13.28 -13.23
CA LEU A 11 15.91 -14.63 -13.48
C LEU A 11 17.01 -15.69 -13.65
N ASN A 12 18.17 -15.34 -14.24
CA ASN A 12 19.28 -16.28 -14.44
C ASN A 12 20.12 -16.54 -13.17
N GLU A 13 20.18 -15.60 -12.24
CA GLU A 13 20.94 -15.78 -10.99
C GLU A 13 20.14 -16.57 -9.94
N TYR A 14 18.80 -16.48 -9.93
CA TYR A 14 17.92 -17.33 -9.10
C TYR A 14 17.83 -18.79 -9.58
N SER A 15 18.30 -19.11 -10.79
CA SER A 15 18.29 -20.46 -11.38
C SER A 15 19.28 -21.47 -10.75
N LYS A 16 19.92 -21.14 -9.64
CA LYS A 16 20.92 -22.01 -8.95
C LYS A 16 20.42 -22.68 -7.67
N MET A 17 19.12 -22.58 -7.33
CA MET A 17 18.57 -23.26 -6.16
C MET A 17 17.98 -24.63 -6.51
N ASP A 18 18.24 -25.65 -5.69
CA ASP A 18 17.76 -27.05 -5.80
C ASP A 18 16.25 -27.22 -5.51
N ARG A 19 15.39 -26.32 -5.98
CA ARG A 19 13.92 -26.46 -5.96
C ARG A 19 13.41 -26.62 -7.40
N PRO A 20 12.18 -27.12 -7.66
CA PRO A 20 11.62 -27.11 -9.01
C PRO A 20 11.60 -25.66 -9.52
N GLU A 21 12.64 -25.32 -10.26
CA GLU A 21 13.18 -23.96 -10.50
C GLU A 21 12.23 -23.02 -11.25
N LYS A 22 10.99 -23.44 -11.52
CA LYS A 22 10.05 -22.68 -12.34
C LYS A 22 8.63 -22.62 -11.80
N ARG A 23 8.38 -23.05 -10.55
CA ARG A 23 7.03 -23.02 -9.98
C ARG A 23 6.80 -21.73 -9.19
N VAL A 24 5.73 -20.99 -9.54
CA VAL A 24 5.41 -19.67 -8.97
C VAL A 24 3.99 -19.67 -8.42
N LEU A 25 3.83 -19.28 -7.16
CA LEU A 25 2.52 -18.98 -6.59
C LEU A 25 2.14 -17.53 -6.90
N VAL A 26 1.06 -17.35 -7.65
CA VAL A 26 0.55 -16.00 -8.01
C VAL A 26 -0.67 -15.67 -7.18
N GLY A 27 -0.62 -14.55 -6.45
CA GLY A 27 -1.80 -13.97 -5.79
C GLY A 27 -2.81 -13.51 -6.84
N MET A 28 -3.89 -14.29 -7.01
CA MET A 28 -4.85 -14.14 -8.09
C MET A 28 -6.17 -13.56 -7.56
N SER A 29 -6.45 -12.31 -7.88
CA SER A 29 -7.70 -11.63 -7.49
C SER A 29 -8.82 -11.75 -8.52
N GLY A 30 -8.52 -12.31 -9.70
CA GLY A 30 -9.42 -12.30 -10.83
C GLY A 30 -9.44 -10.99 -11.63
N GLY A 31 -8.77 -9.92 -11.18
CA GLY A 31 -8.70 -8.64 -11.88
C GLY A 31 -7.63 -8.58 -12.97
N ILE A 32 -7.61 -7.47 -13.71
CA ILE A 32 -6.71 -7.19 -14.85
C ILE A 32 -5.24 -7.57 -14.55
N ASP A 33 -4.71 -7.06 -13.44
CA ASP A 33 -3.28 -7.13 -13.14
C ASP A 33 -2.82 -8.55 -12.78
N SER A 34 -3.60 -9.27 -11.96
CA SER A 34 -3.30 -10.66 -11.64
C SER A 34 -3.41 -11.58 -12.86
N THR A 35 -4.36 -11.31 -13.75
CA THR A 35 -4.53 -12.03 -15.02
C THR A 35 -3.30 -11.87 -15.91
N ALA A 36 -2.87 -10.63 -16.15
CA ALA A 36 -1.68 -10.34 -16.95
C ALA A 36 -0.42 -10.97 -16.34
N THR A 37 -0.29 -10.90 -15.00
CA THR A 37 0.82 -11.51 -14.27
C THR A 37 0.92 -13.02 -14.54
N CYS A 38 -0.20 -13.76 -14.44
CA CYS A 38 -0.23 -15.19 -14.72
C CYS A 38 0.20 -15.49 -16.15
N LEU A 39 -0.33 -14.76 -17.13
CA LEU A 39 -0.01 -14.99 -18.55
C LEU A 39 1.45 -14.67 -18.87
N MET A 40 1.97 -13.55 -18.39
CA MET A 40 3.36 -13.14 -18.62
C MET A 40 4.36 -14.12 -18.03
N LEU A 41 4.12 -14.61 -16.82
CA LEU A 41 4.99 -15.60 -16.18
C LEU A 41 4.89 -16.96 -16.88
N LYS A 42 3.69 -17.38 -17.32
CA LYS A 42 3.51 -18.60 -18.10
C LYS A 42 4.28 -18.55 -19.42
N GLU A 43 4.28 -17.42 -20.12
CA GLU A 43 5.06 -17.21 -21.35
C GLU A 43 6.59 -17.23 -21.11
N GLN A 44 7.02 -16.85 -19.92
CA GLN A 44 8.42 -16.96 -19.49
C GLN A 44 8.81 -18.39 -19.08
N GLY A 45 7.88 -19.33 -19.17
CA GLY A 45 8.10 -20.76 -18.90
C GLY A 45 7.98 -21.15 -17.44
N TYR A 46 7.34 -20.33 -16.61
CA TYR A 46 7.00 -20.70 -15.25
C TYR A 46 5.76 -21.59 -15.21
N GLU A 47 5.77 -22.56 -14.31
CA GLU A 47 4.57 -23.29 -13.88
C GLU A 47 3.82 -22.43 -12.87
N ILE A 48 2.57 -22.08 -13.19
CA ILE A 48 1.78 -21.14 -12.38
C ILE A 48 0.82 -21.90 -11.48
N VAL A 49 0.83 -21.56 -10.20
CA VAL A 49 -0.22 -21.91 -9.24
C VAL A 49 -0.91 -20.64 -8.81
N GLY A 50 -2.21 -20.55 -8.96
CA GLY A 50 -3.03 -19.41 -8.52
C GLY A 50 -3.47 -19.56 -7.07
N LEU A 51 -3.36 -18.50 -6.28
CA LEU A 51 -3.95 -18.42 -4.95
C LEU A 51 -4.85 -17.20 -4.84
N THR A 52 -6.13 -17.43 -4.61
CA THR A 52 -7.05 -16.34 -4.21
C THR A 52 -7.19 -16.30 -2.70
N MET A 53 -6.80 -15.20 -2.11
CA MET A 53 -7.09 -14.93 -0.70
C MET A 53 -8.49 -14.34 -0.60
N TRP A 54 -9.43 -15.12 -0.10
CA TRP A 54 -10.78 -14.65 0.16
C TRP A 54 -10.81 -13.90 1.50
N VAL A 55 -10.68 -12.59 1.42
CA VAL A 55 -10.53 -11.72 2.60
C VAL A 55 -11.80 -10.92 2.92
N TRP A 56 -12.70 -10.73 1.93
CA TRP A 56 -13.90 -9.90 2.07
C TRP A 56 -14.97 -10.28 1.06
N GLY A 57 -16.25 -9.99 1.38
CA GLY A 57 -17.37 -10.17 0.47
C GLY A 57 -17.71 -11.62 0.12
N ASP A 58 -18.24 -11.81 -1.10
CA ASP A 58 -18.69 -13.09 -1.62
C ASP A 58 -17.52 -14.00 -2.04
N GLU A 59 -17.81 -15.29 -2.24
CA GLU A 59 -16.82 -16.26 -2.72
C GLU A 59 -16.23 -15.83 -4.07
N PRO A 60 -14.90 -15.93 -4.27
CA PRO A 60 -14.22 -15.45 -5.48
C PRO A 60 -14.37 -16.42 -6.66
N VAL A 61 -15.60 -16.64 -7.11
CA VAL A 61 -15.94 -17.57 -8.20
C VAL A 61 -15.28 -17.16 -9.51
N GLU A 62 -15.23 -15.86 -9.81
CA GLU A 62 -14.62 -15.33 -11.04
C GLU A 62 -13.13 -15.66 -11.15
N ALA A 63 -12.39 -15.58 -10.05
CA ALA A 63 -10.97 -15.91 -10.04
C ALA A 63 -10.74 -17.40 -10.33
N ARG A 64 -11.61 -18.28 -9.83
CA ARG A 64 -11.57 -19.71 -10.10
C ARG A 64 -11.84 -20.00 -11.58
N GLN A 65 -12.95 -19.45 -12.13
CA GLN A 65 -13.30 -19.61 -13.54
C GLN A 65 -12.19 -19.11 -14.47
N LEU A 66 -11.54 -18.02 -14.11
CA LEU A 66 -10.42 -17.46 -14.88
C LEU A 66 -9.20 -18.40 -14.84
N ALA A 67 -8.86 -18.94 -13.68
CA ALA A 67 -7.77 -19.91 -13.54
C ALA A 67 -8.04 -21.18 -14.37
N ASP A 68 -9.26 -21.70 -14.34
CA ASP A 68 -9.70 -22.85 -15.15
C ASP A 68 -9.53 -22.56 -16.65
N SER A 69 -9.94 -21.37 -17.11
CA SER A 69 -9.79 -20.95 -18.51
C SER A 69 -8.34 -20.85 -18.98
N MET A 70 -7.42 -20.58 -18.05
CA MET A 70 -5.98 -20.51 -18.30
C MET A 70 -5.28 -21.88 -18.15
N GLY A 71 -5.99 -22.91 -17.66
CA GLY A 71 -5.40 -24.19 -17.30
C GLY A 71 -4.35 -24.06 -16.19
N ILE A 72 -4.66 -23.26 -15.15
CA ILE A 72 -3.81 -23.01 -13.99
C ILE A 72 -4.37 -23.73 -12.77
N GLU A 73 -3.53 -24.49 -12.06
CA GLU A 73 -3.86 -25.00 -10.72
C GLU A 73 -4.26 -23.84 -9.82
N HIS A 74 -5.41 -23.94 -9.13
CA HIS A 74 -5.92 -22.81 -8.36
C HIS A 74 -6.45 -23.22 -6.98
N HIS A 75 -6.06 -22.46 -5.99
CA HIS A 75 -6.50 -22.61 -4.59
C HIS A 75 -7.20 -21.34 -4.10
N VAL A 76 -8.10 -21.53 -3.14
CA VAL A 76 -8.75 -20.43 -2.41
C VAL A 76 -8.44 -20.58 -0.92
N ALA A 77 -7.83 -19.56 -0.33
CA ALA A 77 -7.63 -19.46 1.10
C ALA A 77 -8.72 -18.57 1.70
N ASP A 78 -9.60 -19.15 2.51
CA ASP A 78 -10.57 -18.36 3.28
C ASP A 78 -9.89 -17.72 4.49
N GLU A 79 -9.61 -16.45 4.36
CA GLU A 79 -8.87 -15.64 5.34
C GLU A 79 -9.74 -14.50 5.92
N ARG A 80 -11.05 -14.56 5.75
CA ARG A 80 -11.98 -13.48 6.14
C ARG A 80 -11.92 -13.14 7.62
N GLU A 81 -11.87 -14.15 8.48
CA GLU A 81 -11.81 -13.94 9.93
C GLU A 81 -10.48 -13.32 10.35
N ALA A 82 -9.36 -13.87 9.87
CA ALA A 82 -8.03 -13.37 10.15
C ALA A 82 -7.84 -11.94 9.60
N PHE A 83 -8.32 -11.67 8.40
CA PHE A 83 -8.27 -10.33 7.79
C PHE A 83 -9.07 -9.31 8.59
N ARG A 84 -10.29 -9.66 9.01
CA ARG A 84 -11.11 -8.79 9.85
C ARG A 84 -10.40 -8.46 11.17
N LYS A 85 -9.85 -9.46 11.83
CA LYS A 85 -9.17 -9.30 13.11
C LYS A 85 -7.88 -8.48 13.02
N VAL A 86 -7.10 -8.63 11.95
CA VAL A 86 -5.77 -8.01 11.85
C VAL A 86 -5.84 -6.68 11.10
N ILE A 87 -6.49 -6.62 9.95
CA ILE A 87 -6.44 -5.46 9.06
C ILE A 87 -7.60 -4.51 9.33
N VAL A 88 -8.84 -5.04 9.37
CA VAL A 88 -10.02 -4.19 9.56
C VAL A 88 -10.05 -3.61 10.98
N GLN A 89 -9.75 -4.44 11.99
CA GLN A 89 -9.71 -3.95 13.37
C GLN A 89 -8.63 -2.89 13.55
N ASN A 90 -7.42 -3.11 13.02
CA ASN A 90 -6.38 -2.08 13.08
C ASN A 90 -6.82 -0.77 12.39
N PHE A 91 -7.52 -0.87 11.26
CA PHE A 91 -8.06 0.31 10.58
C PHE A 91 -9.02 1.12 11.48
N ILE A 92 -9.92 0.44 12.16
CA ILE A 92 -10.87 1.04 13.12
C ILE A 92 -10.13 1.64 14.30
N ASP A 93 -9.22 0.88 14.93
CA ASP A 93 -8.45 1.31 16.10
C ASP A 93 -7.61 2.56 15.84
N GLU A 94 -6.98 2.66 14.67
CA GLU A 94 -6.22 3.83 14.26
C GLU A 94 -7.11 5.09 14.21
N TYR A 95 -8.28 5.01 13.58
CA TYR A 95 -9.22 6.13 13.57
C TYR A 95 -9.74 6.48 14.97
N CYS A 96 -10.01 5.49 15.82
CA CYS A 96 -10.43 5.70 17.21
C CYS A 96 -9.31 6.33 18.06
N GLN A 97 -8.06 6.29 17.61
CA GLN A 97 -6.91 6.98 18.21
C GLN A 97 -6.60 8.32 17.54
N GLY A 98 -7.44 8.79 16.62
CA GLY A 98 -7.25 10.04 15.88
C GLY A 98 -6.11 10.00 14.87
N ARG A 99 -5.70 8.79 14.45
CA ARG A 99 -4.69 8.56 13.42
C ARG A 99 -5.35 8.19 12.09
N THR A 100 -4.64 8.39 11.01
CA THR A 100 -5.13 8.07 9.65
C THR A 100 -4.36 6.87 9.11
N PRO A 101 -4.93 5.66 9.13
CA PRO A 101 -4.24 4.45 8.70
C PRO A 101 -4.05 4.36 7.19
N ASN A 102 -3.06 3.57 6.77
CA ASN A 102 -2.95 3.04 5.43
C ASN A 102 -2.95 1.50 5.49
N PRO A 103 -4.12 0.87 5.38
CA PRO A 103 -4.25 -0.56 5.57
C PRO A 103 -3.45 -1.38 4.55
N CYS A 104 -3.20 -0.86 3.33
CA CYS A 104 -2.43 -1.59 2.32
C CYS A 104 -0.94 -1.72 2.69
N VAL A 105 -0.32 -0.69 3.27
CA VAL A 105 1.07 -0.76 3.74
C VAL A 105 1.22 -1.76 4.90
N MET A 106 0.21 -1.87 5.75
CA MET A 106 0.18 -2.87 6.80
C MET A 106 -0.12 -4.27 6.26
N CYS A 107 -1.12 -4.40 5.39
CA CYS A 107 -1.59 -5.66 4.86
C CYS A 107 -0.50 -6.43 4.10
N ASN A 108 0.29 -5.75 3.25
CA ASN A 108 1.28 -6.43 2.44
C ASN A 108 2.25 -7.29 3.28
N PRO A 109 3.03 -6.74 4.25
CA PRO A 109 3.99 -7.54 5.01
C PRO A 109 3.32 -8.49 6.01
N THR A 110 2.29 -8.03 6.72
CA THR A 110 1.76 -8.78 7.86
C THR A 110 0.71 -9.82 7.49
N PHE A 111 0.11 -9.71 6.31
CA PHE A 111 -0.99 -10.56 5.88
C PHE A 111 -0.77 -11.16 4.50
N LYS A 112 -0.77 -10.34 3.42
CA LYS A 112 -0.76 -10.83 2.04
C LYS A 112 0.48 -11.67 1.71
N PHE A 113 1.68 -11.11 1.90
CA PHE A 113 2.92 -11.82 1.56
C PHE A 113 3.24 -12.93 2.54
N ARG A 114 2.82 -12.85 3.80
CA ARG A 114 2.90 -13.97 4.75
C ARG A 114 2.10 -15.18 4.24
N ILE A 115 0.84 -14.99 3.87
CA ILE A 115 -0.02 -16.06 3.34
C ILE A 115 0.55 -16.62 2.03
N LEU A 116 0.99 -15.74 1.11
CA LEU A 116 1.62 -16.18 -0.14
C LEU A 116 2.85 -17.04 0.14
N THR A 117 3.69 -16.68 1.09
CA THR A 117 4.88 -17.44 1.46
C THR A 117 4.52 -18.79 2.07
N GLU A 118 3.59 -18.83 3.03
CA GLU A 118 3.11 -20.05 3.66
C GLU A 118 2.51 -21.04 2.66
N TRP A 119 1.72 -20.55 1.71
CA TRP A 119 1.13 -21.37 0.65
C TRP A 119 2.16 -21.80 -0.40
N ALA A 120 3.12 -20.93 -0.75
CA ALA A 120 4.20 -21.27 -1.65
C ALA A 120 5.05 -22.42 -1.09
N ASP A 121 5.32 -22.41 0.23
CA ASP A 121 6.04 -23.51 0.89
C ASP A 121 5.23 -24.81 0.89
N LYS A 122 3.90 -24.76 1.10
CA LYS A 122 3.00 -25.93 1.06
C LYS A 122 2.89 -26.55 -0.33
N LEU A 123 3.02 -25.72 -1.37
CA LEU A 123 2.81 -26.14 -2.76
C LEU A 123 4.13 -26.27 -3.55
N ASP A 124 5.27 -26.30 -2.86
CA ASP A 124 6.62 -26.37 -3.43
C ASP A 124 6.89 -25.31 -4.52
N CYS A 125 6.33 -24.09 -4.35
CA CYS A 125 6.60 -22.96 -5.22
C CYS A 125 7.87 -22.25 -4.76
N ALA A 126 8.87 -22.13 -5.64
CA ALA A 126 10.11 -21.39 -5.36
C ALA A 126 9.87 -19.89 -5.24
N PHE A 127 8.95 -19.36 -6.05
CA PHE A 127 8.66 -17.94 -6.14
C PHE A 127 7.22 -17.62 -5.78
N ILE A 128 7.01 -16.35 -5.43
CA ILE A 128 5.71 -15.74 -5.23
C ILE A 128 5.57 -14.52 -6.13
N SER A 129 4.37 -14.25 -6.62
CA SER A 129 4.10 -13.12 -7.50
C SER A 129 2.75 -12.48 -7.22
N THR A 130 2.66 -11.23 -7.57
CA THR A 130 1.43 -10.44 -7.50
C THR A 130 1.39 -9.41 -8.63
N GLY A 131 0.22 -8.87 -8.93
CA GLY A 131 0.03 -7.82 -9.94
C GLY A 131 0.49 -6.41 -9.49
N HIS A 132 1.50 -6.28 -8.62
CA HIS A 132 2.00 -4.97 -8.23
C HIS A 132 2.87 -4.34 -9.32
N TYR A 133 2.66 -3.03 -9.54
CA TYR A 133 3.50 -2.18 -10.38
C TYR A 133 4.70 -1.69 -9.58
N SER A 134 5.71 -2.52 -9.46
CA SER A 134 6.96 -2.24 -8.78
C SER A 134 8.05 -3.11 -9.37
N ARG A 135 9.31 -2.71 -9.22
CA ARG A 135 10.47 -3.49 -9.66
C ARG A 135 11.32 -3.89 -8.45
N LEU A 136 12.18 -4.86 -8.64
CA LEU A 136 13.20 -5.24 -7.68
C LEU A 136 14.57 -5.04 -8.30
N GLU A 137 15.51 -4.58 -7.49
CA GLU A 137 16.92 -4.44 -7.87
C GLU A 137 17.80 -5.04 -6.78
N GLU A 138 18.77 -5.86 -7.20
CA GLU A 138 19.77 -6.37 -6.28
C GLU A 138 20.99 -5.43 -6.27
N LYS A 139 21.40 -5.01 -5.08
CA LYS A 139 22.59 -4.18 -4.87
C LYS A 139 23.29 -4.63 -3.59
N ASN A 140 24.58 -4.96 -3.69
CA ASN A 140 25.40 -5.40 -2.55
C ASN A 140 24.81 -6.60 -1.78
N GLY A 141 24.12 -7.53 -2.47
CA GLY A 141 23.47 -8.69 -1.85
C GLY A 141 22.13 -8.41 -1.16
N ASN A 142 21.66 -7.17 -1.19
CA ASN A 142 20.34 -6.76 -0.72
C ASN A 142 19.39 -6.55 -1.91
N ILE A 143 18.10 -6.88 -1.70
CA ILE A 143 17.04 -6.63 -2.67
C ILE A 143 16.32 -5.33 -2.28
N TYR A 144 16.26 -4.41 -3.21
CA TYR A 144 15.56 -3.14 -3.07
C TYR A 144 14.28 -3.12 -3.89
N ILE A 145 13.25 -2.48 -3.35
CA ILE A 145 12.03 -2.19 -4.08
C ILE A 145 12.26 -0.89 -4.86
N VAL A 146 12.03 -0.95 -6.15
CA VAL A 146 12.20 0.18 -7.07
C VAL A 146 10.83 0.58 -7.62
N ALA A 147 10.63 1.87 -7.83
CA ALA A 147 9.40 2.38 -8.42
C ALA A 147 9.11 1.72 -9.77
N GLY A 148 7.83 1.45 -10.06
CA GLY A 148 7.40 0.96 -11.35
C GLY A 148 7.55 2.03 -12.43
N ASP A 149 7.62 1.60 -13.70
CA ASP A 149 7.78 2.51 -14.85
C ASP A 149 6.53 3.34 -15.14
N ASP A 150 5.36 2.95 -14.62
CA ASP A 150 4.14 3.76 -14.63
C ASP A 150 4.04 4.61 -13.35
N ASP A 151 4.46 5.86 -13.42
CA ASP A 151 4.40 6.80 -12.29
C ASP A 151 2.99 6.93 -11.68
N LYS A 152 1.91 6.70 -12.46
CA LYS A 152 0.53 6.79 -11.98
C LYS A 152 0.07 5.52 -11.27
N LYS A 153 0.73 4.41 -11.53
CA LYS A 153 0.41 3.08 -11.00
C LYS A 153 1.48 2.51 -10.08
N ASP A 154 2.61 3.21 -9.92
CA ASP A 154 3.68 2.79 -9.02
C ASP A 154 3.13 2.43 -7.63
N GLN A 155 3.43 1.22 -7.18
CA GLN A 155 2.95 0.65 -5.92
C GLN A 155 4.09 0.34 -4.95
N SER A 156 5.31 0.79 -5.23
CA SER A 156 6.48 0.63 -4.35
C SER A 156 6.21 1.14 -2.92
N TYR A 157 5.43 2.22 -2.79
CA TYR A 157 4.96 2.78 -1.52
C TYR A 157 4.27 1.76 -0.60
N PHE A 158 3.63 0.73 -1.12
CA PHE A 158 2.92 -0.26 -0.32
C PHE A 158 3.78 -1.46 0.09
N LEU A 159 4.99 -1.57 -0.46
CA LEU A 159 5.83 -2.77 -0.37
C LEU A 159 7.08 -2.59 0.50
N TRP A 160 7.45 -1.37 0.86
CA TRP A 160 8.72 -1.05 1.53
C TRP A 160 8.97 -1.82 2.83
N ARG A 161 7.94 -2.35 3.48
CA ARG A 161 8.06 -3.15 4.72
C ARG A 161 8.31 -4.64 4.48
N LEU A 162 8.43 -5.10 3.25
CA LEU A 162 8.75 -6.51 2.96
C LEU A 162 10.19 -6.82 3.35
N GLY A 163 10.38 -7.94 4.05
CA GLY A 163 11.70 -8.42 4.45
C GLY A 163 12.48 -9.02 3.28
N GLN A 164 13.80 -9.12 3.44
CA GLN A 164 14.72 -9.63 2.42
C GLN A 164 14.43 -11.07 2.02
N ASP A 165 14.02 -11.92 2.95
CA ASP A 165 13.60 -13.31 2.74
C ASP A 165 12.42 -13.42 1.78
N VAL A 166 11.44 -12.53 1.94
CA VAL A 166 10.27 -12.44 1.06
C VAL A 166 10.66 -11.86 -0.29
N LEU A 167 11.40 -10.74 -0.31
CA LEU A 167 11.78 -10.05 -1.53
C LEU A 167 12.60 -10.93 -2.49
N ARG A 168 13.47 -11.80 -1.96
CA ARG A 168 14.24 -12.77 -2.76
C ARG A 168 13.37 -13.77 -3.51
N ARG A 169 12.13 -13.99 -3.09
CA ARG A 169 11.17 -14.88 -3.73
C ARG A 169 10.16 -14.14 -4.61
N CYS A 170 10.13 -12.80 -4.57
CA CYS A 170 9.13 -12.02 -5.28
C CYS A 170 9.45 -11.84 -6.76
N LEU A 171 8.41 -11.96 -7.60
CA LEU A 171 8.43 -11.59 -9.00
C LEU A 171 7.33 -10.56 -9.25
N PHE A 172 7.69 -9.40 -9.82
CA PHE A 172 6.74 -8.33 -10.16
C PHE A 172 6.81 -8.02 -11.67
N PRO A 173 6.23 -8.86 -12.52
CA PRO A 173 6.35 -8.73 -13.98
C PRO A 173 5.74 -7.43 -14.53
N LEU A 174 4.78 -6.82 -13.83
CA LEU A 174 4.12 -5.59 -14.27
C LEU A 174 4.94 -4.32 -14.02
N GLY A 175 6.01 -4.40 -13.25
CA GLY A 175 6.79 -3.22 -12.86
C GLY A 175 7.41 -2.42 -14.00
N ILE A 176 7.62 -3.04 -15.16
CA ILE A 176 8.19 -2.42 -16.37
C ILE A 176 7.14 -2.03 -17.43
N TYR A 177 5.85 -2.16 -17.11
CA TYR A 177 4.76 -1.87 -18.02
C TYR A 177 3.86 -0.76 -17.49
N THR A 178 3.33 0.05 -18.41
CA THR A 178 2.23 0.94 -18.09
C THR A 178 0.91 0.17 -18.07
N LYS A 179 -0.09 0.69 -17.36
CA LYS A 179 -1.43 0.10 -17.33
C LYS A 179 -2.05 -0.04 -18.72
N LEU A 180 -1.76 0.90 -19.62
CA LEU A 180 -2.23 0.83 -21.01
C LEU A 180 -1.61 -0.36 -21.74
N GLN A 181 -0.31 -0.58 -21.59
CA GLN A 181 0.38 -1.74 -22.18
C GLN A 181 -0.15 -3.07 -21.61
N VAL A 182 -0.45 -3.13 -20.31
CA VAL A 182 -1.05 -4.32 -19.69
C VAL A 182 -2.43 -4.61 -20.29
N ARG A 183 -3.27 -3.60 -20.50
CA ARG A 183 -4.59 -3.75 -21.14
C ARG A 183 -4.45 -4.20 -22.59
N GLU A 184 -3.51 -3.63 -23.36
CA GLU A 184 -3.24 -4.03 -24.74
C GLU A 184 -2.77 -5.48 -24.81
N TYR A 185 -1.82 -5.86 -23.98
CA TYR A 185 -1.34 -7.23 -23.86
C TYR A 185 -2.51 -8.22 -23.62
N LEU A 186 -3.44 -7.91 -22.71
CA LEU A 186 -4.60 -8.76 -22.46
C LEU A 186 -5.53 -8.88 -23.68
N ARG A 187 -5.73 -7.80 -24.45
CA ARG A 187 -6.50 -7.85 -25.71
C ARG A 187 -5.84 -8.77 -26.73
N GLU A 188 -4.53 -8.65 -26.93
CA GLU A 188 -3.74 -9.50 -27.83
C GLU A 188 -3.82 -11.00 -27.43
N LYS A 189 -3.96 -11.28 -26.13
CA LYS A 189 -4.11 -12.65 -25.61
C LYS A 189 -5.56 -13.16 -25.62
N GLY A 190 -6.51 -12.40 -26.14
CA GLY A 190 -7.91 -12.80 -26.25
C GLY A 190 -8.75 -12.54 -24.99
N TYR A 191 -8.22 -11.80 -24.01
CA TYR A 191 -8.93 -11.42 -22.78
C TYR A 191 -9.56 -10.03 -22.89
N GLN A 192 -10.31 -9.77 -23.98
CA GLN A 192 -10.90 -8.47 -24.31
C GLN A 192 -11.77 -7.93 -23.17
N LEU A 193 -12.71 -8.72 -22.66
CA LEU A 193 -13.61 -8.28 -21.58
C LEU A 193 -12.82 -7.91 -20.32
N LYS A 194 -11.82 -8.70 -19.97
CA LYS A 194 -10.96 -8.43 -18.82
C LYS A 194 -10.14 -7.14 -19.01
N ALA A 195 -9.65 -6.87 -20.21
CA ALA A 195 -8.91 -5.65 -20.53
C ALA A 195 -9.76 -4.37 -20.40
N GLU A 196 -11.09 -4.48 -20.48
CA GLU A 196 -12.04 -3.36 -20.43
C GLU A 196 -12.64 -3.15 -19.02
N GLU A 197 -12.39 -4.05 -18.08
CA GLU A 197 -12.87 -3.91 -16.71
C GLU A 197 -12.42 -2.60 -16.05
N GLY A 198 -13.30 -2.10 -15.19
CA GLY A 198 -12.99 -0.99 -14.30
C GLY A 198 -11.89 -1.36 -13.29
N GLU A 199 -11.23 -0.35 -12.78
CA GLU A 199 -10.23 -0.53 -11.71
C GLU A 199 -10.83 -0.21 -10.36
N SER A 200 -10.57 -1.06 -9.37
CA SER A 200 -10.83 -0.72 -7.98
C SER A 200 -9.77 0.30 -7.55
N MET A 201 -10.22 1.49 -7.20
CA MET A 201 -9.37 2.61 -6.74
C MET A 201 -9.36 2.73 -5.22
N GLU A 202 -10.13 1.91 -4.53
CA GLU A 202 -10.41 1.97 -3.11
C GLU A 202 -9.73 0.84 -2.35
N VAL A 203 -9.75 0.93 -1.04
CA VAL A 203 -9.32 -0.14 -0.15
C VAL A 203 -10.25 -1.34 -0.34
N CYS A 204 -9.72 -2.55 -0.44
CA CYS A 204 -10.44 -3.75 -0.89
C CYS A 204 -11.68 -4.12 -0.06
N PHE A 205 -11.82 -3.64 1.17
CA PHE A 205 -12.96 -3.88 2.06
C PHE A 205 -13.86 -2.65 2.26
N ILE A 206 -13.51 -1.49 1.67
CA ILE A 206 -14.31 -0.26 1.78
C ILE A 206 -14.92 0.04 0.42
N LYS A 207 -16.25 0.11 0.38
CA LYS A 207 -16.99 0.58 -0.79
C LYS A 207 -17.53 1.98 -0.49
N GLY A 208 -16.92 3.01 -1.11
CA GLY A 208 -17.32 4.40 -0.90
C GLY A 208 -16.65 5.09 0.29
N ASP A 209 -17.40 5.80 1.12
CA ASP A 209 -16.81 6.62 2.19
C ASP A 209 -16.40 5.77 3.40
N TYR A 210 -15.14 5.91 3.84
CA TYR A 210 -14.64 5.20 5.03
C TYR A 210 -15.43 5.52 6.31
N ARG A 211 -16.07 6.68 6.38
CA ARG A 211 -16.89 7.09 7.53
C ARG A 211 -18.15 6.25 7.64
N ASP A 212 -18.74 5.89 6.51
CA ASP A 212 -19.90 5.00 6.50
C ASP A 212 -19.49 3.57 6.89
N PHE A 213 -18.32 3.13 6.40
CA PHE A 213 -17.72 1.88 6.83
C PHE A 213 -17.47 1.84 8.35
N LEU A 214 -16.92 2.91 8.94
CA LEU A 214 -16.72 2.99 10.40
C LEU A 214 -18.05 2.88 11.16
N ARG A 215 -19.11 3.58 10.73
CA ARG A 215 -20.43 3.49 11.38
C ARG A 215 -21.03 2.11 11.30
N GLU A 216 -20.89 1.44 10.15
CA GLU A 216 -21.44 0.10 9.94
C GLU A 216 -20.71 -0.96 10.78
N HIS A 217 -19.38 -0.88 10.86
CA HIS A 217 -18.55 -1.93 11.46
C HIS A 217 -18.07 -1.64 12.88
N SER A 218 -18.26 -0.42 13.36
CA SER A 218 -17.90 0.04 14.71
C SER A 218 -18.91 1.07 15.22
N PRO A 219 -20.21 0.70 15.39
CA PRO A 219 -21.26 1.63 15.85
C PRO A 219 -21.02 2.15 17.27
N GLU A 220 -20.13 1.53 18.03
CA GLU A 220 -19.64 2.02 19.31
C GLU A 220 -18.94 3.37 19.23
N ILE A 221 -18.35 3.75 18.08
CA ILE A 221 -17.74 5.06 17.87
C ILE A 221 -18.74 6.18 18.19
N ASP A 222 -19.95 6.10 17.68
CA ASP A 222 -20.98 7.12 17.92
C ASP A 222 -21.47 7.13 19.37
N ARG A 223 -21.44 6.00 20.09
CA ARG A 223 -21.87 5.87 21.49
C ARG A 223 -20.80 6.29 22.48
N GLU A 224 -19.53 5.92 22.23
CA GLU A 224 -18.44 6.09 23.20
C GLU A 224 -17.66 7.37 22.95
N ILE A 225 -17.50 7.79 21.69
CA ILE A 225 -16.81 9.02 21.32
C ILE A 225 -17.82 10.16 21.12
N GLY A 226 -18.81 9.90 20.25
CA GLY A 226 -19.91 10.84 19.97
C GLY A 226 -19.46 12.20 19.42
N PRO A 227 -20.38 13.19 19.40
CA PRO A 227 -20.09 14.54 18.93
C PRO A 227 -19.01 15.25 19.75
N GLY A 228 -18.23 16.10 19.09
CA GLY A 228 -17.19 16.91 19.71
C GLY A 228 -17.15 18.32 19.09
N TRP A 229 -16.04 19.04 19.30
CA TRP A 229 -15.95 20.44 18.90
C TRP A 229 -14.89 20.68 17.84
N PHE A 230 -15.27 21.37 16.78
CA PHE A 230 -14.29 22.11 15.99
C PHE A 230 -13.79 23.30 16.80
N VAL A 231 -12.47 23.50 16.79
CA VAL A 231 -11.81 24.59 17.48
C VAL A 231 -10.81 25.30 16.56
N ASN A 232 -10.51 26.58 16.84
CA ASN A 232 -9.40 27.25 16.19
C ASN A 232 -8.07 27.01 16.94
N SER A 233 -6.97 27.64 16.51
CA SER A 233 -5.65 27.54 17.14
C SER A 233 -5.60 28.05 18.60
N GLU A 234 -6.51 28.93 18.97
CA GLU A 234 -6.65 29.48 20.31
C GLU A 234 -7.54 28.62 21.21
N GLY A 235 -8.14 27.55 20.68
CA GLY A 235 -9.06 26.68 21.40
C GLY A 235 -10.50 27.17 21.45
N VAL A 236 -10.84 28.24 20.73
CA VAL A 236 -12.21 28.76 20.65
C VAL A 236 -13.07 27.79 19.84
N LYS A 237 -14.24 27.45 20.37
CA LYS A 237 -15.22 26.59 19.71
C LYS A 237 -15.82 27.27 18.47
N LEU A 238 -15.76 26.57 17.33
CA LEU A 238 -16.28 27.04 16.06
C LEU A 238 -17.64 26.41 15.70
N GLY A 239 -17.89 25.20 16.19
CA GLY A 239 -19.10 24.41 15.94
C GLY A 239 -18.91 22.95 16.35
N GLU A 240 -19.98 22.18 16.30
CA GLU A 240 -19.94 20.75 16.62
C GLU A 240 -19.51 19.89 15.42
N HIS A 241 -18.87 18.75 15.70
CA HIS A 241 -18.59 17.71 14.73
C HIS A 241 -19.12 16.33 15.20
N LYS A 242 -19.26 15.37 14.29
CA LYS A 242 -19.86 14.06 14.52
C LYS A 242 -18.99 13.07 15.33
N GLY A 243 -17.78 13.44 15.70
CA GLY A 243 -16.76 12.61 16.35
C GLY A 243 -15.43 12.70 15.61
N PHE A 244 -14.33 12.81 16.33
CA PHE A 244 -13.01 13.01 15.71
C PHE A 244 -12.59 11.87 14.75
N PRO A 245 -13.01 10.59 14.89
CA PRO A 245 -12.62 9.53 13.95
C PRO A 245 -13.05 9.76 12.49
N TYR A 246 -14.03 10.63 12.28
CA TYR A 246 -14.56 10.95 10.95
C TYR A 246 -13.75 12.04 10.22
N TYR A 247 -12.60 12.43 10.76
CA TYR A 247 -11.77 13.50 10.19
C TYR A 247 -10.31 13.07 10.02
N THR A 248 -9.66 13.70 9.04
CA THR A 248 -8.25 13.42 8.69
C THR A 248 -7.51 14.74 8.54
N ILE A 249 -6.25 14.79 8.98
CA ILE A 249 -5.38 15.98 8.82
C ILE A 249 -5.26 16.35 7.34
N GLY A 250 -5.44 17.62 7.03
CA GLY A 250 -5.49 18.17 5.68
C GLY A 250 -6.87 18.07 5.00
N GLN A 251 -7.87 17.47 5.65
CA GLN A 251 -9.23 17.42 5.09
C GLN A 251 -9.82 18.82 4.98
N ARG A 252 -10.40 19.14 3.82
CA ARG A 252 -11.12 20.39 3.53
C ARG A 252 -12.61 20.18 3.29
N LYS A 253 -12.98 19.08 2.61
CA LYS A 253 -14.35 18.79 2.23
C LYS A 253 -15.07 17.96 3.30
N GLY A 254 -16.39 18.10 3.40
CA GLY A 254 -17.20 17.30 4.32
C GLY A 254 -17.01 17.67 5.80
N LEU A 255 -16.58 18.89 6.10
CA LEU A 255 -16.52 19.42 7.48
C LEU A 255 -17.89 19.81 8.01
N GLU A 256 -18.85 20.09 7.11
CA GLU A 256 -20.23 20.48 7.46
C GLU A 256 -20.33 21.70 8.40
N ILE A 257 -19.37 22.64 8.30
CA ILE A 257 -19.31 23.88 9.05
C ILE A 257 -19.14 25.07 8.12
N ALA A 258 -19.88 26.16 8.37
CA ALA A 258 -19.80 27.39 7.60
C ALA A 258 -18.93 28.42 8.32
N LEU A 259 -17.70 28.61 7.84
CA LEU A 259 -16.74 29.58 8.42
C LEU A 259 -16.53 30.83 7.54
N GLY A 260 -17.27 30.95 6.41
CA GLY A 260 -17.10 32.05 5.48
C GLY A 260 -15.83 32.00 4.63
N LYS A 261 -14.90 31.09 4.93
CA LYS A 261 -13.66 30.85 4.18
C LYS A 261 -13.33 29.36 4.18
N PRO A 262 -12.52 28.87 3.22
CA PRO A 262 -12.01 27.51 3.27
C PRO A 262 -11.24 27.25 4.57
N ALA A 263 -11.49 26.10 5.19
CA ALA A 263 -10.77 25.64 6.36
C ALA A 263 -10.29 24.21 6.19
N TYR A 264 -9.21 23.87 6.87
CA TYR A 264 -8.56 22.57 6.84
C TYR A 264 -8.41 21.99 8.24
N VAL A 265 -8.51 20.68 8.36
CA VAL A 265 -8.17 19.97 9.60
C VAL A 265 -6.67 20.07 9.83
N LEU A 266 -6.27 20.76 10.88
CA LEU A 266 -4.86 20.95 11.27
C LEU A 266 -4.40 19.89 12.25
N LYS A 267 -5.25 19.56 13.23
CA LYS A 267 -4.90 18.66 14.33
C LYS A 267 -6.16 17.96 14.86
N ILE A 268 -6.00 16.70 15.26
CA ILE A 268 -7.01 15.93 15.94
C ILE A 268 -6.52 15.67 17.37
N ASN A 269 -7.36 15.89 18.36
CA ASN A 269 -7.09 15.59 19.76
C ASN A 269 -8.14 14.61 20.28
N PRO A 270 -7.83 13.31 20.35
CA PRO A 270 -8.75 12.28 20.82
C PRO A 270 -9.20 12.47 22.27
N GLN A 271 -8.28 12.88 23.17
CA GLN A 271 -8.54 13.02 24.60
C GLN A 271 -9.58 14.12 24.91
N LYS A 272 -9.61 15.17 24.06
CA LYS A 272 -10.55 16.29 24.20
C LYS A 272 -11.72 16.19 23.24
N ASN A 273 -11.76 15.18 22.39
CA ASN A 273 -12.69 15.07 21.28
C ASN A 273 -12.81 16.38 20.48
N THR A 274 -11.65 16.94 20.07
CA THR A 274 -11.61 18.19 19.32
C THR A 274 -10.86 18.02 18.00
N VAL A 275 -11.35 18.72 16.98
CA VAL A 275 -10.73 18.84 15.65
C VAL A 275 -10.40 20.29 15.42
N MET A 276 -9.10 20.60 15.33
CA MET A 276 -8.62 21.96 15.08
C MET A 276 -8.70 22.29 13.59
N LEU A 277 -9.32 23.42 13.29
CA LEU A 277 -9.42 23.95 11.94
C LEU A 277 -8.58 25.21 11.77
N GLY A 278 -8.04 25.42 10.58
CA GLY A 278 -7.30 26.61 10.22
C GLY A 278 -7.04 26.73 8.72
N ASP A 279 -6.11 27.62 8.36
CA ASP A 279 -5.78 27.91 6.97
C ASP A 279 -4.75 26.92 6.42
N ALA A 280 -4.63 26.82 5.07
CA ALA A 280 -3.76 25.85 4.39
C ALA A 280 -2.27 26.03 4.77
N GLU A 281 -1.84 27.27 4.97
CA GLU A 281 -0.46 27.63 5.33
C GLU A 281 -0.04 27.00 6.67
N GLN A 282 -0.99 26.82 7.60
CA GLN A 282 -0.74 26.21 8.91
C GLN A 282 -0.52 24.69 8.85
N LEU A 283 -0.76 24.07 7.71
CA LEU A 283 -0.43 22.66 7.46
C LEU A 283 1.02 22.43 7.05
N GLN A 284 1.73 23.49 6.69
CA GLN A 284 3.13 23.40 6.27
C GLN A 284 4.02 23.05 7.46
N THR A 285 5.02 22.25 7.21
CA THR A 285 6.01 21.84 8.19
C THR A 285 7.37 21.59 7.54
N GLU A 286 8.42 21.91 8.26
CA GLU A 286 9.81 21.64 7.84
C GLU A 286 10.30 20.28 8.34
N TYR A 287 9.62 19.70 9.35
CA TYR A 287 10.07 18.48 10.02
C TYR A 287 8.94 17.50 10.24
N MET A 288 9.31 16.21 10.28
CA MET A 288 8.46 15.15 10.85
C MET A 288 9.28 14.17 11.66
N LEU A 289 8.62 13.46 12.56
CA LEU A 289 9.17 12.29 13.25
C LEU A 289 8.58 11.02 12.63
N ALA A 290 9.45 10.03 12.35
CA ALA A 290 9.06 8.70 11.94
C ALA A 290 9.56 7.66 12.95
N GLU A 291 8.81 6.59 13.10
CA GLU A 291 9.05 5.49 14.05
C GLU A 291 8.94 4.15 13.31
N GLN A 292 9.53 3.10 13.90
CA GLN A 292 9.42 1.73 13.38
C GLN A 292 9.93 1.59 11.94
N ASP A 293 11.15 2.03 11.69
CA ASP A 293 11.77 1.99 10.36
C ASP A 293 12.10 0.56 9.89
N ASN A 294 12.26 0.43 8.55
CA ASN A 294 12.77 -0.75 7.86
C ASN A 294 13.86 -0.29 6.88
N ILE A 295 15.01 0.08 7.41
CA ILE A 295 16.16 0.53 6.64
C ILE A 295 17.02 -0.67 6.26
N ILE A 296 17.24 -0.88 4.96
CA ILE A 296 18.00 -2.04 4.45
C ILE A 296 19.50 -1.85 4.67
N ASP A 297 20.01 -0.65 4.36
CA ASP A 297 21.41 -0.26 4.53
C ASP A 297 21.48 1.13 5.19
N GLU A 298 21.84 1.17 6.47
CA GLU A 298 21.90 2.43 7.23
C GLU A 298 22.98 3.37 6.71
N GLN A 299 24.14 2.84 6.29
CA GLN A 299 25.24 3.68 5.79
C GLN A 299 24.81 4.40 4.52
N GLU A 300 24.23 3.66 3.57
CA GLU A 300 23.72 4.22 2.33
C GLU A 300 22.58 5.23 2.62
N PHE A 301 21.63 4.86 3.45
CA PHE A 301 20.46 5.67 3.76
C PHE A 301 20.81 7.04 4.35
N PHE A 302 21.66 7.08 5.39
CA PHE A 302 22.01 8.33 6.05
C PHE A 302 23.03 9.18 5.28
N SER A 303 23.73 8.63 4.30
CA SER A 303 24.71 9.35 3.49
C SER A 303 24.19 9.74 2.09
N ALA A 304 23.01 9.29 1.70
CA ALA A 304 22.46 9.54 0.37
C ALA A 304 22.20 11.03 0.11
N PRO A 305 22.81 11.64 -0.91
CA PRO A 305 22.63 13.06 -1.19
C PRO A 305 21.29 13.38 -1.87
N ASP A 306 20.64 12.38 -2.44
CA ASP A 306 19.38 12.46 -3.20
C ASP A 306 18.23 11.72 -2.52
N LEU A 307 18.29 11.64 -1.17
CA LEU A 307 17.23 11.04 -0.38
C LEU A 307 15.95 11.86 -0.48
N ALA A 308 14.86 11.17 -0.77
CA ALA A 308 13.52 11.76 -0.83
C ALA A 308 12.49 10.86 -0.12
N VAL A 309 11.41 11.47 0.36
CA VAL A 309 10.36 10.76 1.09
C VAL A 309 8.98 11.01 0.49
N ARG A 310 8.19 9.94 0.34
CA ARG A 310 6.74 10.03 0.11
C ARG A 310 6.02 9.83 1.43
N ILE A 311 5.22 10.83 1.80
CA ILE A 311 4.42 10.83 3.05
C ILE A 311 2.98 10.32 2.83
N ARG A 312 2.61 10.06 1.59
CA ARG A 312 1.34 9.47 1.15
C ARG A 312 1.53 8.77 -0.19
N TYR A 313 0.72 7.79 -0.48
CA TYR A 313 0.79 6.99 -1.72
C TYR A 313 0.91 7.83 -3.00
N ARG A 314 0.08 8.87 -3.15
CA ARG A 314 0.07 9.71 -4.36
C ARG A 314 0.85 11.02 -4.23
N SER A 315 1.58 11.23 -3.13
CA SER A 315 2.44 12.41 -3.02
C SER A 315 3.68 12.27 -3.90
N LYS A 316 4.15 13.39 -4.42
CA LYS A 316 5.47 13.43 -5.03
C LYS A 316 6.53 13.17 -3.96
N PRO A 317 7.65 12.54 -4.30
CA PRO A 317 8.79 12.45 -3.39
C PRO A 317 9.28 13.85 -3.01
N ILE A 318 9.50 14.10 -1.73
CA ILE A 318 9.98 15.36 -1.18
C ILE A 318 11.44 15.16 -0.80
N PRO A 319 12.41 15.92 -1.36
CA PRO A 319 13.80 15.84 -0.95
C PRO A 319 13.92 16.09 0.55
N CYS A 320 14.75 15.30 1.24
CA CYS A 320 14.88 15.40 2.69
C CYS A 320 16.27 14.97 3.17
N THR A 321 16.58 15.34 4.41
CA THR A 321 17.67 14.73 5.18
C THR A 321 17.08 14.05 6.40
N VAL A 322 17.76 13.01 6.90
CA VAL A 322 17.28 12.21 8.02
C VAL A 322 18.36 12.07 9.07
N LYS A 323 17.98 12.17 10.33
CA LYS A 323 18.85 11.92 11.47
C LYS A 323 18.16 10.97 12.45
N ARG A 324 18.88 9.95 12.94
CA ARG A 324 18.41 9.12 14.04
C ARG A 324 18.59 9.85 15.38
N LEU A 325 17.54 9.93 16.17
CA LEU A 325 17.53 10.49 17.51
C LEU A 325 17.97 9.45 18.54
N GLU A 326 18.31 9.90 19.74
CA GLU A 326 18.72 9.03 20.87
C GLU A 326 17.66 8.02 21.29
N ASP A 327 16.39 8.34 21.09
CA ASP A 327 15.24 7.47 21.37
C ASP A 327 14.91 6.50 20.23
N GLY A 328 15.74 6.47 19.17
CA GLY A 328 15.61 5.59 18.03
C GLY A 328 14.70 6.12 16.91
N ARG A 329 13.95 7.21 17.14
CA ARG A 329 13.11 7.82 16.11
C ARG A 329 13.95 8.50 15.04
N LEU A 330 13.37 8.66 13.84
CA LEU A 330 13.96 9.40 12.75
C LEU A 330 13.40 10.82 12.71
N LEU A 331 14.27 11.83 12.82
CA LEU A 331 13.94 13.21 12.52
C LEU A 331 14.19 13.43 11.02
N VAL A 332 13.13 13.70 10.29
CA VAL A 332 13.16 14.03 8.87
C VAL A 332 13.04 15.53 8.69
N HIS A 333 14.01 16.15 8.02
CA HIS A 333 14.00 17.55 7.62
C HIS A 333 13.71 17.63 6.12
N PHE A 334 12.60 18.27 5.76
CA PHE A 334 12.22 18.48 4.37
C PHE A 334 13.01 19.62 3.76
N LEU A 335 13.52 19.40 2.54
CA LEU A 335 14.27 20.43 1.79
C LEU A 335 13.39 21.20 0.81
N SER A 336 12.09 20.89 0.78
CA SER A 336 11.08 21.63 0.04
C SER A 336 9.74 21.56 0.79
N GLU A 337 8.71 22.23 0.28
CA GLU A 337 7.40 22.30 0.94
C GLU A 337 6.80 20.92 1.23
N ALA A 338 6.49 20.68 2.50
CA ALA A 338 5.75 19.54 2.98
C ALA A 338 4.52 20.03 3.76
N SER A 339 3.40 19.37 3.56
CA SER A 339 2.17 19.79 4.21
C SER A 339 1.29 18.61 4.59
N ALA A 340 0.42 18.81 5.58
CA ALA A 340 -0.61 17.89 6.00
C ALA A 340 -0.07 16.50 6.38
N ILE A 341 1.02 16.48 7.17
CA ILE A 341 1.57 15.24 7.74
C ILE A 341 0.53 14.66 8.71
N ALA A 342 0.00 13.50 8.37
CA ALA A 342 -1.01 12.83 9.18
C ALA A 342 -0.37 11.69 9.98
N THR A 343 -0.60 11.69 11.29
CA THR A 343 -0.22 10.58 12.16
C THR A 343 -0.92 9.28 11.75
N GLY A 344 -0.23 8.15 11.83
CA GLY A 344 -0.73 6.86 11.34
C GLY A 344 -0.47 6.58 9.86
N GLN A 345 -0.03 7.59 9.09
CA GLN A 345 0.48 7.41 7.73
C GLN A 345 1.92 6.90 7.75
N TYR A 346 2.34 6.32 6.63
CA TYR A 346 3.68 5.80 6.45
C TYR A 346 4.54 6.75 5.62
N ALA A 347 5.84 6.70 5.88
CA ALA A 347 6.86 7.41 5.11
C ALA A 347 7.70 6.39 4.33
N ALA A 348 7.63 6.43 3.02
CA ALA A 348 8.49 5.60 2.16
C ALA A 348 9.64 6.46 1.63
N PHE A 349 10.87 6.04 1.92
CA PHE A 349 12.08 6.73 1.50
C PHE A 349 12.63 6.13 0.21
N TYR A 350 13.16 6.99 -0.63
CA TYR A 350 13.73 6.65 -1.93
C TYR A 350 15.09 7.31 -2.09
N ILE A 351 16.04 6.58 -2.68
CA ILE A 351 17.35 7.08 -3.09
C ILE A 351 17.38 7.04 -4.62
N GLY A 352 17.59 8.20 -5.24
CA GLY A 352 17.50 8.34 -6.68
C GLY A 352 16.07 8.19 -7.20
N ARG A 353 15.96 7.73 -8.45
CA ARG A 353 14.68 7.53 -9.15
C ARG A 353 14.30 6.06 -9.23
#